data_cfe22ab40bbf272d983339bb99d794e5
#
_entry.id   cfe22ab40bbf272d983339bb99d794e5
#
_cell.length_a   1.000
_cell.length_b   1.000
_cell.length_c   1.000
_cell.angle_alpha   90.00
_cell.angle_beta   90.00
_cell.angle_gamma   90.00
#
_symmetry.space_group_name_H-M   'P 1'
#
loop_
_entity.id
_entity.type
_entity.pdbx_description
1 polymer ?
#
loop_
_entity_poly.entity_id
_entity_poly.type
_entity_poly.pdbx_seq_one_letter_code
_entity_poly.pdbx_strand_id
1 'polypeptide(L)'
;MIKIASVTKKYDDFTAIENIDIEVADTSVFALTGFNGSGKTTLLNICAGIVKATSGVVLLDGKDAFDNNVERKSLFYISDNMFFPSTATILSSARYYSKHYPDFNFDIFNAVLEIFGISPRLSIKSLSKGMKKQAQLAIGFAAKPKYLLIDETFDGLDPHKRELLKKLILEYINETGASIIIASHNLQEVADICDHVAIINGKSIILNCGIEEISNKFRRVTVTFKNPVTPESFNGINYHNLKFGGNTAIITVCGDVDAEIEKLKALDVEALESERLTLEEVFIEETEAQNQTEKIKSIFRR
;
A
#
# COMPACT_ATOMS: atom_id res chain seq x y z
N MET A 1 -4.58 -14.88 -9.55
CA MET A 1 -3.74 -14.71 -8.34
C MET A 1 -2.35 -14.23 -8.74
N ILE A 2 -1.79 -13.23 -8.06
CA ILE A 2 -0.38 -12.82 -8.19
C ILE A 2 0.40 -13.41 -7.04
N LYS A 3 1.50 -14.11 -7.35
CA LYS A 3 2.42 -14.65 -6.34
C LYS A 3 3.81 -14.09 -6.56
N ILE A 4 4.36 -13.44 -5.55
CA ILE A 4 5.73 -12.94 -5.48
C ILE A 4 6.47 -13.86 -4.54
N ALA A 5 7.47 -14.58 -5.04
CA ALA A 5 8.19 -15.62 -4.30
C ALA A 5 9.68 -15.29 -4.20
N SER A 6 10.13 -14.98 -2.98
CA SER A 6 11.52 -14.69 -2.59
C SER A 6 12.23 -13.70 -3.52
N VAL A 7 11.48 -12.64 -3.93
CA VAL A 7 11.96 -11.68 -4.92
C VAL A 7 13.01 -10.76 -4.31
N THR A 8 14.18 -10.72 -4.95
CA THR A 8 15.27 -9.79 -4.64
C THR A 8 15.64 -9.02 -5.89
N LYS A 9 15.89 -7.71 -5.75
CA LYS A 9 16.42 -6.88 -6.82
C LYS A 9 17.62 -6.08 -6.37
N LYS A 10 18.71 -6.28 -7.11
CA LYS A 10 19.95 -5.50 -6.97
C LYS A 10 20.21 -4.70 -8.25
N TYR A 11 20.71 -3.49 -8.10
CA TYR A 11 21.25 -2.63 -9.14
C TYR A 11 22.70 -2.37 -8.77
N ASP A 12 23.63 -3.01 -9.48
CA ASP A 12 25.04 -3.05 -9.13
C ASP A 12 25.23 -3.43 -7.64
N ASP A 13 25.83 -2.57 -6.84
CA ASP A 13 26.05 -2.79 -5.40
C ASP A 13 24.85 -2.39 -4.53
N PHE A 14 23.81 -1.79 -5.11
CA PHE A 14 22.63 -1.34 -4.37
C PHE A 14 21.52 -2.40 -4.38
N THR A 15 21.14 -2.90 -3.21
CA THR A 15 19.96 -3.76 -3.06
C THR A 15 18.73 -2.89 -2.86
N ALA A 16 17.80 -2.92 -3.81
CA ALA A 16 16.56 -2.15 -3.76
C ALA A 16 15.47 -2.84 -2.92
N ILE A 17 15.31 -4.16 -3.10
CA ILE A 17 14.41 -5.01 -2.32
C ILE A 17 15.07 -6.37 -2.11
N GLU A 18 14.72 -7.05 -1.02
CA GLU A 18 15.37 -8.30 -0.62
C GLU A 18 14.36 -9.29 -0.02
N ASN A 19 14.33 -10.48 -0.61
CA ASN A 19 13.53 -11.63 -0.17
C ASN A 19 12.05 -11.27 0.10
N ILE A 20 11.37 -10.70 -0.91
CA ILE A 20 9.98 -10.32 -0.82
C ILE A 20 9.08 -11.50 -1.15
N ASP A 21 8.19 -11.84 -0.21
CA ASP A 21 7.16 -12.86 -0.37
C ASP A 21 5.77 -12.23 -0.16
N ILE A 22 4.92 -12.24 -1.20
CA ILE A 22 3.55 -11.69 -1.18
C ILE A 22 2.66 -12.59 -2.03
N GLU A 23 1.45 -12.83 -1.57
CA GLU A 23 0.36 -13.40 -2.36
C GLU A 23 -0.80 -12.41 -2.41
N VAL A 24 -1.26 -12.07 -3.64
CA VAL A 24 -2.42 -11.23 -3.86
C VAL A 24 -3.56 -12.11 -4.35
N ALA A 25 -4.61 -12.17 -3.57
CA ALA A 25 -5.79 -12.97 -3.90
C ALA A 25 -6.49 -12.45 -5.17
N ASP A 26 -7.28 -13.30 -5.80
CA ASP A 26 -8.16 -12.86 -6.87
C ASP A 26 -9.28 -11.98 -6.27
N THR A 27 -9.74 -11.00 -7.04
CA THR A 27 -10.83 -10.09 -6.67
C THR A 27 -10.55 -9.37 -5.33
N SER A 28 -9.39 -8.73 -5.22
CA SER A 28 -8.96 -8.04 -4.00
C SER A 28 -8.22 -6.74 -4.30
N VAL A 29 -8.22 -5.83 -3.32
CA VAL A 29 -7.35 -4.64 -3.30
C VAL A 29 -6.21 -4.86 -2.32
N PHE A 30 -5.00 -4.89 -2.83
CA PHE A 30 -3.79 -5.06 -2.04
C PHE A 30 -3.02 -3.75 -1.92
N ALA A 31 -2.78 -3.26 -0.72
CA ALA A 31 -1.95 -2.09 -0.46
C ALA A 31 -0.47 -2.47 -0.30
N LEU A 32 0.39 -1.85 -1.09
CA LEU A 32 1.84 -1.91 -0.92
C LEU A 32 2.33 -0.57 -0.38
N THR A 33 2.69 -0.50 0.89
CA THR A 33 3.02 0.75 1.55
C THR A 33 4.47 0.80 2.02
N GLY A 34 4.97 1.98 2.35
CA GLY A 34 6.34 2.19 2.81
C GLY A 34 6.84 3.59 2.46
N PHE A 35 7.95 4.00 3.06
CA PHE A 35 8.58 5.29 2.78
C PHE A 35 8.99 5.44 1.31
N ASN A 36 9.19 6.69 0.87
CA ASN A 36 9.76 6.95 -0.44
C ASN A 36 11.16 6.30 -0.53
N GLY A 37 11.41 5.61 -1.65
CA GLY A 37 12.64 4.85 -1.84
C GLY A 37 12.70 3.46 -1.18
N SER A 38 11.62 2.98 -0.54
CA SER A 38 11.58 1.65 0.07
C SER A 38 11.54 0.48 -0.92
N GLY A 39 11.36 0.75 -2.23
CA GLY A 39 11.34 -0.29 -3.27
C GLY A 39 9.97 -0.64 -3.84
N LYS A 40 8.87 0.06 -3.46
CA LYS A 40 7.51 -0.17 -3.99
C LYS A 40 7.46 -0.16 -5.52
N THR A 41 7.92 0.92 -6.14
CA THR A 41 7.99 1.05 -7.61
C THR A 41 8.88 -0.04 -8.24
N THR A 42 9.98 -0.42 -7.59
CA THR A 42 10.83 -1.53 -8.06
C THR A 42 10.07 -2.84 -8.08
N LEU A 43 9.33 -3.14 -7.02
CA LEU A 43 8.51 -4.36 -6.94
C LEU A 43 7.40 -4.34 -8.00
N LEU A 44 6.67 -3.23 -8.16
CA LEU A 44 5.65 -3.09 -9.21
C LEU A 44 6.22 -3.24 -10.62
N ASN A 45 7.41 -2.69 -10.89
CA ASN A 45 8.10 -2.87 -12.17
C ASN A 45 8.45 -4.35 -12.44
N ILE A 46 8.80 -5.12 -11.41
CA ILE A 46 9.04 -6.55 -11.54
C ILE A 46 7.72 -7.29 -11.78
N CYS A 47 6.65 -6.97 -11.06
CA CYS A 47 5.31 -7.53 -11.27
C CYS A 47 4.80 -7.25 -12.68
N ALA A 48 5.07 -6.06 -13.22
CA ALA A 48 4.71 -5.68 -14.58
C ALA A 48 5.60 -6.33 -15.67
N GLY A 49 6.63 -7.09 -15.27
CA GLY A 49 7.59 -7.68 -16.21
C GLY A 49 8.47 -6.67 -16.93
N ILE A 50 8.58 -5.43 -16.43
CA ILE A 50 9.44 -4.37 -17.00
C ILE A 50 10.89 -4.58 -16.59
N VAL A 51 11.10 -5.00 -15.35
CA VAL A 51 12.43 -5.24 -14.78
C VAL A 51 12.49 -6.69 -14.30
N LYS A 52 13.56 -7.40 -14.67
CA LYS A 52 13.81 -8.76 -14.18
C LYS A 52 14.30 -8.74 -12.74
N ALA A 53 13.77 -9.63 -11.91
CA ALA A 53 14.30 -9.87 -10.57
C ALA A 53 15.76 -10.37 -10.64
N THR A 54 16.58 -10.08 -9.64
CA THR A 54 17.93 -10.66 -9.50
C THR A 54 17.83 -12.12 -9.05
N SER A 55 16.89 -12.40 -8.14
CA SER A 55 16.50 -13.77 -7.72
C SER A 55 15.04 -13.79 -7.33
N GLY A 56 14.45 -14.98 -7.24
CA GLY A 56 13.02 -15.15 -7.03
C GLY A 56 12.21 -14.96 -8.31
N VAL A 57 10.89 -15.04 -8.21
CA VAL A 57 9.99 -15.00 -9.36
C VAL A 57 8.67 -14.34 -9.00
N VAL A 58 8.05 -13.66 -9.96
CA VAL A 58 6.66 -13.20 -9.89
C VAL A 58 5.83 -14.03 -10.84
N LEU A 59 4.78 -14.65 -10.31
CA LEU A 59 3.86 -15.48 -11.08
C LEU A 59 2.49 -14.79 -11.20
N LEU A 60 1.97 -14.71 -12.42
CA LEU A 60 0.61 -14.33 -12.76
C LEU A 60 -0.12 -15.63 -13.14
N ASP A 61 -1.11 -16.05 -12.36
CA ASP A 61 -1.81 -17.32 -12.56
C ASP A 61 -0.86 -18.51 -12.72
N GLY A 62 0.22 -18.55 -11.94
CA GLY A 62 1.21 -19.62 -11.94
C GLY A 62 2.27 -19.55 -13.06
N LYS A 63 2.24 -18.50 -13.91
CA LYS A 63 3.20 -18.30 -15.01
C LYS A 63 4.07 -17.09 -14.75
N ASP A 64 5.35 -17.18 -15.12
CA ASP A 64 6.34 -16.10 -14.91
C ASP A 64 5.91 -14.81 -15.64
N ALA A 65 5.79 -13.72 -14.88
CA ALA A 65 5.40 -12.42 -15.41
C ALA A 65 6.44 -11.82 -16.38
N PHE A 66 7.74 -12.11 -16.18
CA PHE A 66 8.80 -11.53 -17.00
C PHE A 66 8.92 -12.18 -18.38
N ASP A 67 8.88 -13.50 -18.43
CA ASP A 67 9.13 -14.25 -19.68
C ASP A 67 7.85 -14.59 -20.47
N ASN A 68 6.67 -14.08 -20.04
CA ASN A 68 5.39 -14.43 -20.66
C ASN A 68 4.63 -13.22 -21.18
N ASN A 69 4.76 -12.96 -22.49
CA ASN A 69 4.06 -11.86 -23.16
C ASN A 69 2.51 -12.01 -23.20
N VAL A 70 2.00 -13.23 -23.08
CA VAL A 70 0.54 -13.48 -23.09
C VAL A 70 -0.05 -13.06 -21.76
N GLU A 71 0.56 -13.46 -20.68
CA GLU A 71 0.08 -13.13 -19.33
C GLU A 71 0.21 -11.62 -19.03
N ARG A 72 1.21 -10.94 -19.59
CA ARG A 72 1.35 -9.47 -19.48
C ARG A 72 0.17 -8.70 -20.09
N LYS A 73 -0.60 -9.28 -21.01
CA LYS A 73 -1.82 -8.66 -21.53
C LYS A 73 -2.98 -8.67 -20.52
N SER A 74 -2.93 -9.55 -19.52
CA SER A 74 -3.90 -9.56 -18.41
C SER A 74 -3.59 -8.51 -17.33
N LEU A 75 -2.45 -7.81 -17.44
CA LEU A 75 -1.98 -6.83 -16.47
C LEU A 75 -1.89 -5.44 -17.10
N PHE A 76 -2.35 -4.42 -16.38
CA PHE A 76 -2.13 -3.02 -16.74
C PHE A 76 -1.41 -2.31 -15.60
N TYR A 77 -0.36 -1.56 -15.91
CA TYR A 77 0.43 -0.82 -14.93
C TYR A 77 0.30 0.68 -15.13
N ILE A 78 -0.32 1.35 -14.17
CA ILE A 78 -0.39 2.81 -14.07
C ILE A 78 0.81 3.27 -13.24
N SER A 79 1.91 3.60 -13.92
CA SER A 79 3.12 4.11 -13.30
C SER A 79 3.09 5.63 -13.18
N ASP A 80 3.89 6.22 -12.29
CA ASP A 80 4.02 7.69 -12.18
C ASP A 80 4.51 8.32 -13.52
N ASN A 81 5.25 7.56 -14.33
CA ASN A 81 5.79 7.97 -15.62
C ASN A 81 5.22 7.16 -16.80
N MET A 82 3.91 6.88 -16.79
CA MET A 82 3.27 6.19 -17.91
C MET A 82 3.52 6.92 -19.22
N PHE A 83 3.90 6.15 -20.24
CA PHE A 83 4.25 6.70 -21.53
C PHE A 83 3.05 7.32 -22.26
N PHE A 84 3.21 8.57 -22.67
CA PHE A 84 2.31 9.27 -23.57
C PHE A 84 3.12 9.86 -24.73
N PRO A 85 2.73 9.63 -25.98
CA PRO A 85 3.37 10.32 -27.11
C PRO A 85 3.26 11.84 -26.94
N SER A 86 4.36 12.57 -27.14
CA SER A 86 4.43 14.00 -26.81
C SER A 86 3.44 14.90 -27.58
N THR A 87 2.97 14.46 -28.73
CA THR A 87 2.00 15.17 -29.59
C THR A 87 0.58 14.60 -29.46
N ALA A 88 0.37 13.64 -28.57
CA ALA A 88 -0.90 12.94 -28.43
C ALA A 88 -1.94 13.77 -27.68
N THR A 89 -3.21 13.48 -27.97
CA THR A 89 -4.34 13.78 -27.10
C THR A 89 -4.62 12.58 -26.19
N ILE A 90 -5.46 12.78 -25.16
CA ILE A 90 -5.88 11.66 -24.29
C ILE A 90 -6.56 10.57 -25.15
N LEU A 91 -7.44 10.95 -26.09
CA LEU A 91 -8.11 10.01 -26.97
C LEU A 91 -7.15 9.23 -27.87
N SER A 92 -6.14 9.92 -28.46
CA SER A 92 -5.18 9.21 -29.31
C SER A 92 -4.29 8.27 -28.51
N SER A 93 -4.00 8.59 -27.23
CA SER A 93 -3.32 7.68 -26.31
C SER A 93 -4.18 6.47 -25.99
N ALA A 94 -5.48 6.64 -25.71
CA ALA A 94 -6.41 5.54 -25.51
C ALA A 94 -6.47 4.61 -26.73
N ARG A 95 -6.52 5.17 -27.96
CA ARG A 95 -6.45 4.39 -29.20
C ARG A 95 -5.13 3.63 -29.37
N TYR A 96 -4.02 4.16 -28.86
CA TYR A 96 -2.76 3.44 -28.86
C TYR A 96 -2.83 2.22 -27.93
N TYR A 97 -3.28 2.40 -26.68
CA TYR A 97 -3.41 1.30 -25.71
C TYR A 97 -4.45 0.26 -26.12
N SER A 98 -5.58 0.66 -26.75
CA SER A 98 -6.62 -0.27 -27.21
C SER A 98 -6.13 -1.31 -28.22
N LYS A 99 -5.01 -1.05 -28.91
CA LYS A 99 -4.39 -2.04 -29.83
C LYS A 99 -3.72 -3.20 -29.08
N HIS A 100 -3.39 -3.00 -27.82
CA HIS A 100 -2.69 -4.00 -26.99
C HIS A 100 -3.61 -4.73 -26.03
N TYR A 101 -4.80 -4.18 -25.76
CA TYR A 101 -5.80 -4.74 -24.85
C TYR A 101 -7.07 -5.02 -25.62
N PRO A 102 -7.36 -6.31 -25.96
CA PRO A 102 -8.47 -6.66 -26.85
C PRO A 102 -9.86 -6.31 -26.28
N ASP A 103 -9.98 -6.29 -24.94
CA ASP A 103 -11.24 -6.00 -24.24
C ASP A 103 -11.39 -4.51 -23.90
N PHE A 104 -10.58 -3.63 -24.51
CA PHE A 104 -10.59 -2.19 -24.27
C PHE A 104 -11.96 -1.58 -24.56
N ASN A 105 -12.57 -0.96 -23.55
CA ASN A 105 -13.90 -0.39 -23.64
C ASN A 105 -13.87 1.15 -23.65
N PHE A 106 -14.22 1.75 -24.80
CA PHE A 106 -14.26 3.20 -24.95
C PHE A 106 -15.41 3.88 -24.19
N ASP A 107 -16.48 3.18 -23.83
CA ASP A 107 -17.57 3.73 -23.02
C ASP A 107 -17.09 3.92 -21.58
N ILE A 108 -16.36 2.94 -21.02
CA ILE A 108 -15.69 3.08 -19.71
C ILE A 108 -14.68 4.22 -19.74
N PHE A 109 -13.84 4.31 -20.79
CA PHE A 109 -12.89 5.39 -20.95
C PHE A 109 -13.55 6.77 -20.90
N ASN A 110 -14.62 6.96 -21.68
CA ASN A 110 -15.33 8.23 -21.74
C ASN A 110 -16.05 8.55 -20.43
N ALA A 111 -16.71 7.56 -19.82
CA ALA A 111 -17.42 7.74 -18.55
C ALA A 111 -16.47 8.14 -17.41
N VAL A 112 -15.29 7.50 -17.30
CA VAL A 112 -14.28 7.86 -16.28
C VAL A 112 -13.74 9.26 -16.50
N LEU A 113 -13.48 9.68 -17.74
CA LEU A 113 -13.06 11.04 -18.06
C LEU A 113 -14.15 12.07 -17.74
N GLU A 114 -15.42 11.75 -18.00
CA GLU A 114 -16.57 12.60 -17.65
C GLU A 114 -16.69 12.80 -16.14
N ILE A 115 -16.55 11.73 -15.36
CA ILE A 115 -16.53 11.80 -13.88
C ILE A 115 -15.43 12.76 -13.38
N PHE A 116 -14.24 12.73 -14.01
CA PHE A 116 -13.15 13.65 -13.66
C PHE A 116 -13.27 15.05 -14.30
N GLY A 117 -14.23 15.28 -15.18
CA GLY A 117 -14.43 16.56 -15.87
C GLY A 117 -13.35 16.87 -16.91
N ILE A 118 -12.79 15.85 -17.57
CA ILE A 118 -11.67 16.00 -18.52
C ILE A 118 -12.10 15.65 -19.93
N SER A 119 -11.88 16.59 -20.88
CA SER A 119 -12.14 16.33 -22.29
C SER A 119 -11.10 15.37 -22.90
N PRO A 120 -11.52 14.29 -23.60
CA PRO A 120 -10.61 13.36 -24.26
C PRO A 120 -9.77 14.00 -25.39
N ARG A 121 -10.15 15.19 -25.86
CA ARG A 121 -9.48 15.91 -26.94
C ARG A 121 -8.32 16.78 -26.46
N LEU A 122 -8.12 16.94 -25.15
CA LEU A 122 -7.01 17.69 -24.59
C LEU A 122 -5.67 17.09 -24.98
N SER A 123 -4.71 17.95 -25.30
CA SER A 123 -3.33 17.54 -25.56
C SER A 123 -2.66 17.11 -24.25
N ILE A 124 -1.91 16.03 -24.29
CA ILE A 124 -1.14 15.54 -23.12
C ILE A 124 -0.18 16.61 -22.56
N LYS A 125 0.38 17.45 -23.44
CA LYS A 125 1.28 18.54 -23.03
C LYS A 125 0.60 19.62 -22.17
N SER A 126 -0.72 19.84 -22.36
CA SER A 126 -1.47 20.85 -21.61
C SER A 126 -1.99 20.35 -20.26
N LEU A 127 -1.83 19.06 -19.94
CA LEU A 127 -2.35 18.48 -18.71
C LEU A 127 -1.44 18.77 -17.52
N SER A 128 -2.06 19.12 -16.40
CA SER A 128 -1.38 19.08 -15.09
C SER A 128 -0.97 17.66 -14.71
N LYS A 129 -0.12 17.50 -13.69
CA LYS A 129 0.25 16.16 -13.17
C LYS A 129 -0.99 15.36 -12.77
N GLY A 130 -1.91 15.96 -12.02
CA GLY A 130 -3.15 15.31 -11.61
C GLY A 130 -4.07 14.94 -12.78
N MET A 131 -4.22 15.80 -13.79
CA MET A 131 -5.00 15.46 -14.99
C MET A 131 -4.37 14.32 -15.80
N LYS A 132 -3.04 14.23 -15.85
CA LYS A 132 -2.36 13.09 -16.49
C LYS A 132 -2.69 11.79 -15.76
N LYS A 133 -2.66 11.77 -14.42
CA LYS A 133 -3.04 10.60 -13.61
C LYS A 133 -4.49 10.19 -13.86
N GLN A 134 -5.41 11.16 -13.94
CA GLN A 134 -6.82 10.86 -14.27
C GLN A 134 -6.98 10.26 -15.68
N ALA A 135 -6.23 10.76 -16.65
CA ALA A 135 -6.20 10.17 -18.00
C ALA A 135 -5.62 8.74 -18.01
N GLN A 136 -4.58 8.50 -17.23
CA GLN A 136 -3.98 7.16 -17.05
C GLN A 136 -4.99 6.19 -16.44
N LEU A 137 -5.70 6.61 -15.38
CA LEU A 137 -6.76 5.83 -14.75
C LEU A 137 -7.88 5.48 -15.74
N ALA A 138 -8.35 6.46 -16.53
CA ALA A 138 -9.37 6.21 -17.53
C ALA A 138 -8.93 5.17 -18.57
N ILE A 139 -7.67 5.21 -19.00
CA ILE A 139 -7.11 4.20 -19.91
C ILE A 139 -6.97 2.84 -19.21
N GLY A 140 -6.49 2.82 -17.95
CA GLY A 140 -6.29 1.59 -17.19
C GLY A 140 -7.59 0.83 -16.93
N PHE A 141 -8.64 1.51 -16.48
CA PHE A 141 -9.95 0.90 -16.28
C PHE A 141 -10.58 0.44 -17.61
N ALA A 142 -10.42 1.25 -18.67
CA ALA A 142 -10.93 0.89 -20.00
C ALA A 142 -10.23 -0.33 -20.61
N ALA A 143 -8.98 -0.57 -20.27
CA ALA A 143 -8.21 -1.73 -20.73
C ALA A 143 -8.77 -3.06 -20.18
N LYS A 144 -9.60 -3.02 -19.13
CA LYS A 144 -10.21 -4.17 -18.45
C LYS A 144 -9.21 -5.28 -18.11
N PRO A 145 -8.06 -4.96 -17.51
CA PRO A 145 -7.10 -6.00 -17.14
C PRO A 145 -7.63 -6.85 -15.98
N LYS A 146 -7.18 -8.11 -15.89
CA LYS A 146 -7.39 -8.95 -14.70
C LYS A 146 -6.62 -8.41 -13.51
N TYR A 147 -5.42 -7.85 -13.76
CA TYR A 147 -4.52 -7.29 -12.75
C TYR A 147 -4.22 -5.83 -13.05
N LEU A 148 -4.57 -4.93 -12.12
CA LEU A 148 -4.28 -3.50 -12.24
C LEU A 148 -3.25 -3.10 -11.18
N LEU A 149 -2.07 -2.64 -11.61
CA LEU A 149 -1.07 -2.09 -10.72
C LEU A 149 -1.14 -0.56 -10.78
N ILE A 150 -1.17 0.07 -9.61
CA ILE A 150 -1.31 1.53 -9.47
C ILE A 150 -0.16 2.05 -8.59
N ASP A 151 0.70 2.93 -9.15
CA ASP A 151 1.84 3.48 -8.43
C ASP A 151 1.64 4.98 -8.14
N GLU A 152 1.54 5.33 -6.84
CA GLU A 152 1.44 6.70 -6.31
C GLU A 152 0.39 7.58 -7.04
N THR A 153 -0.75 6.99 -7.43
CA THR A 153 -1.72 7.68 -8.31
C THR A 153 -2.65 8.62 -7.55
N PHE A 154 -2.81 8.44 -6.24
CA PHE A 154 -3.56 9.37 -5.40
C PHE A 154 -2.86 10.72 -5.25
N ASP A 155 -1.54 10.74 -5.40
CA ASP A 155 -0.75 11.97 -5.33
C ASP A 155 -1.13 12.97 -6.43
N GLY A 156 -1.38 14.22 -6.00
CA GLY A 156 -1.73 15.31 -6.91
C GLY A 156 -3.20 15.34 -7.33
N LEU A 157 -4.03 14.44 -6.78
CA LEU A 157 -5.48 14.55 -6.84
C LEU A 157 -5.99 15.41 -5.67
N ASP A 158 -7.00 16.25 -5.92
CA ASP A 158 -7.72 16.95 -4.85
C ASP A 158 -8.58 15.95 -4.04
N PRO A 159 -8.99 16.29 -2.80
CA PRO A 159 -9.73 15.36 -1.93
C PRO A 159 -11.00 14.79 -2.57
N HIS A 160 -11.76 15.60 -3.32
CA HIS A 160 -12.96 15.14 -3.99
C HIS A 160 -12.66 14.07 -5.06
N LYS A 161 -11.59 14.26 -5.84
CA LYS A 161 -11.17 13.30 -6.87
C LYS A 161 -10.57 12.02 -6.29
N ARG A 162 -9.95 12.11 -5.11
CA ARG A 162 -9.51 10.91 -4.36
C ARG A 162 -10.70 10.04 -3.98
N GLU A 163 -11.77 10.63 -3.44
CA GLU A 163 -12.99 9.91 -3.08
C GLU A 163 -13.69 9.30 -4.31
N LEU A 164 -13.70 10.02 -5.45
CA LEU A 164 -14.20 9.47 -6.71
C LEU A 164 -13.36 8.27 -7.17
N LEU A 165 -12.02 8.35 -7.05
CA LEU A 165 -11.14 7.24 -7.41
C LEU A 165 -11.36 6.02 -6.53
N LYS A 166 -11.52 6.19 -5.21
CA LYS A 166 -11.84 5.09 -4.29
C LYS A 166 -13.11 4.35 -4.73
N LYS A 167 -14.18 5.10 -5.00
CA LYS A 167 -15.45 4.55 -5.50
C LYS A 167 -15.28 3.82 -6.84
N LEU A 168 -14.54 4.41 -7.78
CA LEU A 168 -14.27 3.77 -9.07
C LEU A 168 -13.50 2.46 -8.91
N ILE A 169 -12.53 2.38 -8.00
CA ILE A 169 -11.78 1.16 -7.71
C ILE A 169 -12.71 0.06 -7.17
N LEU A 170 -13.54 0.38 -6.18
CA LEU A 170 -14.45 -0.59 -5.57
C LEU A 170 -15.48 -1.11 -6.59
N GLU A 171 -16.13 -0.21 -7.35
CA GLU A 171 -17.07 -0.62 -8.39
C GLU A 171 -16.40 -1.43 -9.50
N TYR A 172 -15.17 -1.04 -9.89
CA TYR A 172 -14.43 -1.77 -10.92
C TYR A 172 -14.15 -3.22 -10.51
N ILE A 173 -13.76 -3.45 -9.26
CA ILE A 173 -13.52 -4.80 -8.74
C ILE A 173 -14.82 -5.60 -8.68
N ASN A 174 -15.90 -5.01 -8.17
CA ASN A 174 -17.19 -5.66 -8.06
C ASN A 174 -17.72 -6.12 -9.43
N GLU A 175 -17.55 -5.29 -10.46
CA GLU A 175 -18.06 -5.55 -11.80
C GLU A 175 -17.15 -6.47 -12.63
N THR A 176 -15.85 -6.45 -12.41
CA THR A 176 -14.89 -7.16 -13.27
C THR A 176 -14.23 -8.37 -12.62
N GLY A 177 -14.25 -8.47 -11.29
CA GLY A 177 -13.49 -9.48 -10.55
C GLY A 177 -11.97 -9.28 -10.66
N ALA A 178 -11.50 -8.08 -11.03
CA ALA A 178 -10.08 -7.76 -11.13
C ALA A 178 -9.43 -7.73 -9.75
N SER A 179 -8.11 -7.95 -9.71
CA SER A 179 -7.29 -7.71 -8.53
C SER A 179 -6.43 -6.48 -8.74
N ILE A 180 -6.32 -5.63 -7.71
CA ILE A 180 -5.60 -4.37 -7.80
C ILE A 180 -4.49 -4.33 -6.74
N ILE A 181 -3.27 -3.95 -7.16
CA ILE A 181 -2.20 -3.59 -6.23
C ILE A 181 -2.01 -2.08 -6.28
N ILE A 182 -2.13 -1.43 -5.13
CA ILE A 182 -1.95 0.02 -4.98
C ILE A 182 -0.69 0.27 -4.16
N ALA A 183 0.35 0.86 -4.78
CA ALA A 183 1.48 1.39 -4.06
C ALA A 183 1.19 2.83 -3.65
N SER A 184 1.27 3.11 -2.36
CA SER A 184 1.13 4.46 -1.80
C SER A 184 2.00 4.61 -0.55
N HIS A 185 2.49 5.82 -0.32
CA HIS A 185 3.09 6.19 0.96
C HIS A 185 2.06 6.83 1.91
N ASN A 186 0.84 7.11 1.44
CA ASN A 186 -0.26 7.64 2.23
C ASN A 186 -1.23 6.51 2.62
N LEU A 187 -1.13 6.07 3.85
CA LEU A 187 -1.89 4.94 4.40
C LEU A 187 -3.38 5.23 4.52
N GLN A 188 -3.77 6.48 4.79
CA GLN A 188 -5.18 6.87 4.90
C GLN A 188 -5.93 6.73 3.57
N GLU A 189 -5.20 6.91 2.44
CA GLU A 189 -5.81 6.77 1.11
C GLU A 189 -6.22 5.36 0.78
N VAL A 190 -5.46 4.37 1.29
CA VAL A 190 -5.65 2.95 0.94
C VAL A 190 -6.38 2.16 2.03
N ALA A 191 -6.34 2.63 3.29
CA ALA A 191 -6.95 1.92 4.41
C ALA A 191 -8.46 1.62 4.23
N ASP A 192 -9.18 2.55 3.57
CA ASP A 192 -10.63 2.44 3.40
C ASP A 192 -11.06 1.48 2.28
N ILE A 193 -10.14 1.10 1.39
CA ILE A 193 -10.47 0.33 0.18
C ILE A 193 -9.68 -0.97 0.03
N CYS A 194 -8.66 -1.19 0.87
CA CYS A 194 -7.81 -2.38 0.77
C CYS A 194 -8.28 -3.50 1.68
N ASP A 195 -8.20 -4.73 1.18
CA ASP A 195 -8.46 -5.95 1.96
C ASP A 195 -7.19 -6.39 2.70
N HIS A 196 -6.02 -6.09 2.11
CA HIS A 196 -4.72 -6.55 2.58
C HIS A 196 -3.66 -5.48 2.44
N VAL A 197 -2.70 -5.47 3.36
CA VAL A 197 -1.58 -4.53 3.34
C VAL A 197 -0.24 -5.23 3.54
N ALA A 198 0.75 -4.83 2.75
CA ALA A 198 2.15 -5.11 3.03
C ALA A 198 2.93 -3.80 3.22
N ILE A 199 3.76 -3.76 4.25
CA ILE A 199 4.64 -2.62 4.55
C ILE A 199 6.07 -2.99 4.21
N ILE A 200 6.70 -2.22 3.30
CA ILE A 200 8.12 -2.33 2.99
C ILE A 200 8.90 -1.29 3.79
N ASN A 201 9.85 -1.75 4.58
CA ASN A 201 10.82 -0.90 5.26
C ASN A 201 12.23 -1.47 5.11
N GLY A 202 13.21 -0.63 4.77
CA GLY A 202 14.60 -1.04 4.67
C GLY A 202 14.91 -2.16 3.67
N LYS A 203 14.09 -2.39 2.64
CA LYS A 203 14.21 -3.38 1.55
C LYS A 203 13.39 -4.66 1.73
N SER A 204 12.84 -4.94 2.91
CA SER A 204 12.06 -6.15 3.21
C SER A 204 10.65 -5.82 3.66
N ILE A 205 9.78 -6.82 3.67
CA ILE A 205 8.44 -6.72 4.26
C ILE A 205 8.57 -6.83 5.78
N ILE A 206 8.01 -5.85 6.48
CA ILE A 206 7.95 -5.85 7.96
C ILE A 206 6.55 -6.21 8.47
N LEU A 207 5.51 -5.97 7.67
CA LEU A 207 4.13 -6.37 7.95
C LEU A 207 3.47 -6.86 6.67
N ASN A 208 2.71 -7.94 6.75
CA ASN A 208 1.91 -8.49 5.66
C ASN A 208 0.68 -9.18 6.26
N CYS A 209 -0.49 -8.54 6.18
CA CYS A 209 -1.72 -9.06 6.80
C CYS A 209 -2.99 -8.42 6.21
N GLY A 210 -4.13 -9.05 6.44
CA GLY A 210 -5.44 -8.45 6.18
C GLY A 210 -5.67 -7.20 7.03
N ILE A 211 -6.37 -6.22 6.46
CA ILE A 211 -6.70 -4.97 7.20
C ILE A 211 -7.48 -5.27 8.48
N GLU A 212 -8.42 -6.21 8.44
CA GLU A 212 -9.20 -6.60 9.62
C GLU A 212 -8.34 -7.27 10.72
N GLU A 213 -7.25 -7.92 10.34
CA GLU A 213 -6.34 -8.57 11.28
C GLU A 213 -5.52 -7.59 12.11
N ILE A 214 -5.37 -6.33 11.63
CA ILE A 214 -4.55 -5.32 12.30
C ILE A 214 -5.02 -5.10 13.74
N SER A 215 -6.33 -4.98 13.96
CA SER A 215 -6.89 -4.79 15.30
C SER A 215 -6.75 -6.00 16.23
N ASN A 216 -6.46 -7.18 15.68
CA ASN A 216 -6.17 -8.39 16.44
C ASN A 216 -4.68 -8.55 16.75
N LYS A 217 -3.83 -7.88 15.99
CA LYS A 217 -2.36 -7.91 16.14
C LYS A 217 -1.80 -6.75 16.93
N PHE A 218 -2.54 -5.62 17.01
CA PHE A 218 -2.07 -4.39 17.68
C PHE A 218 -3.21 -3.72 18.43
N ARG A 219 -2.95 -3.30 19.67
CA ARG A 219 -3.85 -2.49 20.51
C ARG A 219 -3.06 -1.47 21.30
N ARG A 220 -3.56 -0.26 21.36
CA ARG A 220 -3.10 0.70 22.37
C ARG A 220 -3.93 0.50 23.63
N VAL A 221 -3.26 0.30 24.75
CA VAL A 221 -3.88 0.08 26.05
C VAL A 221 -3.42 1.17 27.01
N THR A 222 -4.36 1.90 27.57
CA THR A 222 -4.11 2.86 28.66
C THR A 222 -4.48 2.17 29.96
N VAL A 223 -3.51 2.04 30.85
CA VAL A 223 -3.67 1.36 32.15
C VAL A 223 -3.38 2.32 33.26
N THR A 224 -4.29 2.43 34.22
CA THR A 224 -4.10 3.13 35.47
C THR A 224 -3.94 2.10 36.59
N PHE A 225 -2.83 2.19 37.33
CA PHE A 225 -2.50 1.28 38.42
C PHE A 225 -2.81 1.94 39.76
N LYS A 226 -3.08 1.16 40.78
CA LYS A 226 -3.29 1.65 42.15
C LYS A 226 -2.05 2.25 42.77
N ASN A 227 -0.87 1.77 42.33
CA ASN A 227 0.42 2.22 42.78
C ASN A 227 1.31 2.61 41.57
N PRO A 228 2.32 3.49 41.76
CA PRO A 228 3.28 3.80 40.70
C PRO A 228 3.96 2.53 40.16
N VAL A 229 4.12 2.46 38.84
CA VAL A 229 4.75 1.34 38.14
C VAL A 229 6.13 1.70 37.65
N THR A 230 6.96 0.68 37.45
CA THR A 230 8.30 0.78 36.87
C THR A 230 8.35 -0.03 35.56
N PRO A 231 9.36 0.16 34.72
CA PRO A 231 9.49 -0.64 33.46
C PRO A 231 9.48 -2.16 33.71
N GLU A 232 10.03 -2.59 34.85
CA GLU A 232 10.10 -4.00 35.22
C GLU A 232 8.71 -4.64 35.44
N SER A 233 7.70 -3.83 35.76
CA SER A 233 6.31 -4.28 35.93
C SER A 233 5.72 -4.85 34.63
N PHE A 234 6.29 -4.51 33.49
CA PHE A 234 5.84 -4.94 32.15
C PHE A 234 6.65 -6.13 31.60
N ASN A 235 7.52 -6.73 32.41
CA ASN A 235 8.28 -7.92 32.01
C ASN A 235 7.32 -9.09 31.67
N GLY A 236 7.52 -9.69 30.48
CA GLY A 236 6.69 -10.80 30.01
C GLY A 236 5.44 -10.36 29.20
N ILE A 237 5.26 -9.05 29.01
CA ILE A 237 4.25 -8.48 28.10
C ILE A 237 4.93 -8.20 26.75
N ASN A 238 4.28 -8.60 25.67
CA ASN A 238 4.79 -8.32 24.33
C ASN A 238 4.26 -6.97 23.84
N TYR A 239 5.14 -5.99 23.65
CA TYR A 239 4.77 -4.64 23.25
C TYR A 239 5.81 -3.98 22.37
N HIS A 240 5.36 -3.05 21.50
CA HIS A 240 6.23 -2.20 20.68
C HIS A 240 6.62 -0.91 21.39
N ASN A 241 5.67 -0.30 22.11
CA ASN A 241 5.90 1.01 22.72
C ASN A 241 5.33 1.04 24.14
N LEU A 242 6.05 1.70 25.04
CA LEU A 242 5.65 1.89 26.43
C LEU A 242 5.98 3.32 26.87
N LYS A 243 4.95 4.06 27.26
CA LYS A 243 5.08 5.37 27.91
C LYS A 243 4.41 5.28 29.27
N PHE A 244 5.09 5.71 30.32
CA PHE A 244 4.52 5.71 31.67
C PHE A 244 4.92 6.96 32.44
N GLY A 245 4.09 7.32 33.41
CA GLY A 245 4.30 8.44 34.33
C GLY A 245 3.39 8.34 35.52
N GLY A 246 3.96 8.31 36.72
CA GLY A 246 3.19 8.09 37.93
C GLY A 246 2.57 6.69 37.98
N ASN A 247 1.24 6.62 38.06
CA ASN A 247 0.48 5.38 38.10
C ASN A 247 -0.24 5.06 36.77
N THR A 248 0.05 5.77 35.67
CA THR A 248 -0.56 5.53 34.36
C THR A 248 0.49 5.09 33.36
N ALA A 249 0.17 4.07 32.56
CA ALA A 249 0.96 3.62 31.43
C ALA A 249 0.11 3.59 30.15
N ILE A 250 0.73 3.97 29.02
CA ILE A 250 0.19 3.78 27.68
C ILE A 250 1.13 2.80 26.98
N ILE A 251 0.58 1.66 26.59
CA ILE A 251 1.33 0.54 26.02
C ILE A 251 0.70 0.09 24.70
N THR A 252 1.53 -0.08 23.67
CA THR A 252 1.08 -0.70 22.42
C THR A 252 1.42 -2.18 22.46
N VAL A 253 0.44 -3.01 22.80
CA VAL A 253 0.60 -4.46 22.80
C VAL A 253 0.55 -5.03 21.39
N CYS A 254 1.27 -6.10 21.16
CA CYS A 254 1.38 -6.76 19.86
C CYS A 254 1.34 -8.29 19.98
N GLY A 255 1.00 -8.96 18.87
CA GLY A 255 0.89 -10.42 18.81
C GLY A 255 -0.49 -10.92 19.22
N ASP A 256 -0.59 -11.76 20.24
CA ASP A 256 -1.86 -12.20 20.83
C ASP A 256 -2.35 -11.13 21.80
N VAL A 257 -3.07 -10.15 21.26
CA VAL A 257 -3.51 -8.95 21.99
C VAL A 257 -4.38 -9.31 23.20
N ASP A 258 -5.26 -10.29 23.10
CA ASP A 258 -6.15 -10.65 24.19
C ASP A 258 -5.35 -11.28 25.33
N ALA A 259 -4.38 -12.15 25.03
CA ALA A 259 -3.49 -12.72 26.03
C ALA A 259 -2.64 -11.64 26.73
N GLU A 260 -2.15 -10.64 25.97
CA GLU A 260 -1.36 -9.55 26.54
C GLU A 260 -2.19 -8.61 27.42
N ILE A 261 -3.45 -8.34 27.04
CA ILE A 261 -4.39 -7.56 27.86
C ILE A 261 -4.70 -8.29 29.17
N GLU A 262 -4.88 -9.62 29.15
CA GLU A 262 -5.09 -10.40 30.37
C GLU A 262 -3.88 -10.37 31.32
N LYS A 263 -2.66 -10.39 30.78
CA LYS A 263 -1.45 -10.19 31.59
C LYS A 263 -1.42 -8.79 32.23
N LEU A 264 -1.83 -7.75 31.48
CA LEU A 264 -1.95 -6.39 32.04
C LEU A 264 -2.98 -6.33 33.16
N LYS A 265 -4.16 -6.95 32.99
CA LYS A 265 -5.19 -7.00 34.02
C LYS A 265 -4.76 -7.74 35.30
N ALA A 266 -3.82 -8.67 35.20
CA ALA A 266 -3.26 -9.38 36.35
C ALA A 266 -2.32 -8.50 37.22
N LEU A 267 -1.89 -7.35 36.70
CA LEU A 267 -1.17 -6.35 37.47
C LEU A 267 -2.18 -5.49 38.23
N ASP A 268 -1.86 -5.00 39.43
CA ASP A 268 -2.78 -4.28 40.33
C ASP A 268 -3.42 -3.01 39.70
N VAL A 269 -4.32 -3.27 38.70
CA VAL A 269 -4.94 -2.29 37.82
C VAL A 269 -6.19 -1.70 38.48
N GLU A 270 -6.31 -0.36 38.42
CA GLU A 270 -7.52 0.38 38.81
C GLU A 270 -8.48 0.54 37.62
N ALA A 271 -7.93 0.90 36.45
CA ALA A 271 -8.68 1.06 35.20
C ALA A 271 -7.84 0.63 34.00
N LEU A 272 -8.50 0.06 32.97
CA LEU A 272 -7.89 -0.32 31.72
C LEU A 272 -8.84 0.06 30.57
N GLU A 273 -8.32 0.85 29.63
CA GLU A 273 -8.99 1.21 28.39
C GLU A 273 -8.17 0.70 27.21
N SER A 274 -8.82 0.17 26.18
CA SER A 274 -8.13 -0.29 24.99
C SER A 274 -8.77 0.29 23.73
N GLU A 275 -7.93 0.76 22.82
CA GLU A 275 -8.35 1.31 21.52
C GLU A 275 -7.66 0.62 20.35
N ARG A 276 -8.35 0.56 19.21
CA ARG A 276 -7.79 0.05 17.97
C ARG A 276 -6.83 1.06 17.39
N LEU A 277 -5.71 0.58 16.87
CA LEU A 277 -4.79 1.41 16.11
C LEU A 277 -5.29 1.58 14.67
N THR A 278 -5.10 2.76 14.12
CA THR A 278 -5.21 3.00 12.68
C THR A 278 -4.03 2.37 11.94
N LEU A 279 -4.18 2.12 10.64
CA LEU A 279 -3.08 1.60 9.82
C LEU A 279 -1.85 2.52 9.86
N GLU A 280 -2.05 3.85 9.93
CA GLU A 280 -0.97 4.83 10.05
C GLU A 280 -0.21 4.70 11.38
N GLU A 281 -0.93 4.51 12.48
CA GLU A 281 -0.31 4.29 13.79
C GLU A 281 0.47 2.97 13.83
N VAL A 282 -0.08 1.88 13.25
CA VAL A 282 0.66 0.61 13.13
C VAL A 282 1.91 0.78 12.28
N PHE A 283 1.82 1.51 11.16
CA PHE A 283 2.99 1.80 10.34
C PHE A 283 4.08 2.56 11.12
N ILE A 284 3.68 3.54 11.92
CA ILE A 284 4.61 4.29 12.77
C ILE A 284 5.26 3.35 13.80
N GLU A 285 4.47 2.53 14.50
CA GLU A 285 4.97 1.59 15.50
C GLU A 285 5.94 0.56 14.89
N GLU A 286 5.65 0.04 13.70
CA GLU A 286 6.50 -0.93 12.99
C GLU A 286 7.76 -0.30 12.38
N THR A 287 7.71 0.98 12.01
CA THR A 287 8.82 1.67 11.32
C THR A 287 9.65 2.56 12.24
N GLU A 288 9.09 3.08 13.33
CA GLU A 288 9.85 3.76 14.37
C GLU A 288 10.76 2.75 15.09
N ALA A 289 11.96 2.61 14.56
CA ALA A 289 13.00 2.16 15.44
C ALA A 289 13.04 3.14 16.64
N GLN A 290 12.86 2.64 17.87
CA GLN A 290 12.91 3.34 19.16
C GLN A 290 14.08 4.34 19.29
N ASN A 291 15.03 4.31 18.37
CA ASN A 291 16.24 5.13 18.30
C ASN A 291 16.06 6.55 17.74
N GLN A 292 14.97 6.90 17.04
CA GLN A 292 14.86 8.25 16.46
C GLN A 292 14.39 9.28 17.46
N THR A 293 13.47 8.93 18.34
CA THR A 293 12.97 9.85 19.40
C THR A 293 14.07 10.24 20.36
N GLU A 294 14.91 9.32 20.78
CA GLU A 294 16.09 9.61 21.64
C GLU A 294 17.16 10.46 20.90
N LYS A 295 17.37 10.18 19.61
CA LYS A 295 18.25 10.99 18.76
C LYS A 295 17.76 12.43 18.61
N ILE A 296 16.47 12.62 18.37
CA ILE A 296 15.84 13.94 18.26
C ILE A 296 15.96 14.70 19.59
N LYS A 297 15.64 14.06 20.72
CA LYS A 297 15.82 14.66 22.05
C LYS A 297 17.26 15.09 22.33
N SER A 298 18.25 14.32 21.86
CA SER A 298 19.66 14.63 22.02
C SER A 298 20.11 15.87 21.24
N ILE A 299 19.45 16.19 20.10
CA ILE A 299 19.75 17.39 19.31
C ILE A 299 19.40 18.67 20.05
N PHE A 300 18.28 18.65 20.79
CA PHE A 300 17.76 19.84 21.50
C PHE A 300 18.19 19.92 22.96
N ARG A 301 18.92 18.94 23.48
CA ARG A 301 19.52 18.95 24.84
C ARG A 301 20.96 19.51 24.90
N ARG A 302 21.47 20.09 23.80
CA ARG A 302 22.79 20.77 23.73
C ARG A 302 22.71 22.24 24.05
#